data_f14b8bd6423cfddab9650821b86a56e1
#
_entry.id   f14b8bd6423cfddab9650821b86a56e1
#
_cell.length_a   1.000
_cell.length_b   1.000
_cell.length_c   1.000
_cell.angle_alpha   90.00
_cell.angle_beta   90.00
_cell.angle_gamma   90.00
#
_symmetry.space_group_name_H-M   'P 1'
#
loop_
_entity.id
_entity.type
_entity.pdbx_description
1 polymer ?
#
loop_
_entity_poly.entity_id
_entity_poly.type
_entity_poly.pdbx_seq_one_letter_code
_entity_poly.pdbx_strand_id
1 'polypeptide(L)'
;MSLLRQPDGSTAPRAAPLNPSAGAASGGDAPETPVDIDSQPDGMVENAVVAKKPRLRAKPKFAFPLPLKAVLLDLDGTLLDTVGDIATAANMMRAALGFAPLDAALIRTFVGKGISNLVSKTLRDTVGEVGPTALKVAIANFERQYEKCFGDSSVAFPGVIDGLNALRDKGFRLGCVTNKAEKFTLPLLARTGLAGYFEITLSGDSLPERKPHPLPLQHAAKYFGCPQAQMLLIGDSLNDAEAARAAGSPVFIVPYGYNEGQELRGLDCDAFIDDVPSALKFVKLAA
;
A
#
# COMPACT_ATOMS: atom_id res chain seq x y z
N MET A 1 53.77 -20.50 19.85
CA MET A 1 53.52 -21.29 21.07
C MET A 1 51.99 -21.30 21.21
N SER A 2 51.37 -22.38 20.73
CA SER A 2 51.03 -23.60 21.45
C SER A 2 49.95 -23.33 22.50
N LEU A 3 48.79 -23.95 22.55
CA LEU A 3 48.14 -25.22 22.21
C LEU A 3 46.64 -25.03 22.46
N LEU A 4 45.73 -25.40 21.53
CA LEU A 4 44.92 -26.63 21.53
C LEU A 4 44.11 -26.94 22.80
N ARG A 5 42.78 -26.97 22.72
CA ARG A 5 41.92 -28.18 22.82
C ARG A 5 40.44 -27.88 22.70
N GLN A 6 39.79 -28.57 21.78
CA GLN A 6 38.42 -29.02 21.96
C GLN A 6 38.39 -30.31 22.75
N PRO A 7 37.28 -30.73 23.36
CA PRO A 7 36.58 -31.91 22.87
C PRO A 7 35.02 -31.80 22.86
N ASP A 8 34.43 -32.43 21.85
CA ASP A 8 33.48 -33.58 21.85
C ASP A 8 32.20 -33.41 22.67
N GLY A 9 31.06 -33.43 22.09
CA GLY A 9 30.42 -34.58 21.45
C GLY A 9 29.31 -35.10 22.36
N SER A 10 28.01 -34.81 22.07
CA SER A 10 26.91 -35.64 22.55
C SER A 10 25.71 -35.57 21.61
N THR A 11 25.37 -36.72 21.19
CA THR A 11 24.34 -37.26 20.32
C THR A 11 22.91 -36.92 20.70
N ALA A 12 22.10 -36.68 19.67
CA ALA A 12 20.64 -36.65 19.72
C ALA A 12 20.02 -38.04 19.87
N PRO A 13 18.82 -38.19 20.40
CA PRO A 13 17.98 -39.33 20.09
C PRO A 13 16.84 -38.99 19.14
N ARG A 14 16.72 -39.85 18.17
CA ARG A 14 15.69 -39.97 17.12
C ARG A 14 14.40 -40.49 17.76
N ALA A 15 13.25 -39.85 17.48
CA ALA A 15 11.94 -40.39 17.77
C ALA A 15 11.39 -41.16 16.55
N ALA A 16 10.87 -42.35 16.80
CA ALA A 16 10.27 -43.27 15.83
C ALA A 16 8.76 -42.98 15.62
N PRO A 17 8.16 -43.50 14.52
CA PRO A 17 6.78 -43.24 14.15
C PRO A 17 5.82 -44.27 14.78
N LEU A 18 4.62 -43.82 15.10
CA LEU A 18 3.49 -44.70 15.44
C LEU A 18 2.49 -44.72 14.28
N ASN A 19 2.18 -45.90 13.80
CA ASN A 19 1.20 -46.24 12.81
C ASN A 19 0.01 -46.99 13.45
N PRO A 20 -1.15 -47.11 12.75
CA PRO A 20 -2.47 -47.20 13.35
C PRO A 20 -2.98 -48.64 13.49
N SER A 21 -4.00 -48.81 14.28
CA SER A 21 -4.78 -50.09 14.26
C SER A 21 -6.26 -49.81 14.23
N ALA A 22 -6.87 -50.56 13.35
CA ALA A 22 -8.28 -50.71 12.98
C ALA A 22 -9.14 -51.29 14.11
N GLY A 23 -10.42 -51.06 14.01
CA GLY A 23 -11.46 -51.77 14.74
C GLY A 23 -12.83 -51.53 14.09
N ALA A 24 -13.37 -52.59 13.50
CA ALA A 24 -14.60 -52.66 12.74
C ALA A 24 -15.79 -53.13 13.55
N ALA A 25 -16.96 -53.03 12.90
CA ALA A 25 -18.22 -53.75 13.05
C ALA A 25 -19.27 -53.10 13.95
N SER A 26 -20.53 -52.98 13.61
CA SER A 26 -21.59 -53.65 12.88
C SER A 26 -22.91 -52.92 13.23
N GLY A 27 -23.75 -52.58 12.33
CA GLY A 27 -24.82 -53.41 11.86
C GLY A 27 -26.18 -52.96 12.42
N GLY A 28 -27.15 -52.59 11.58
CA GLY A 28 -28.54 -52.36 11.98
C GLY A 28 -29.40 -51.85 10.81
N ASP A 29 -30.14 -52.77 10.20
CA ASP A 29 -31.08 -52.62 9.07
C ASP A 29 -32.32 -51.76 9.35
N ALA A 30 -32.68 -50.97 8.35
CA ALA A 30 -33.95 -50.73 7.67
C ALA A 30 -35.24 -50.36 8.48
N PRO A 31 -36.32 -49.78 7.88
CA PRO A 31 -36.71 -49.81 6.46
C PRO A 31 -37.13 -48.45 5.85
N GLU A 32 -37.13 -48.48 4.54
CA GLU A 32 -37.64 -47.45 3.64
C GLU A 32 -39.18 -47.32 3.70
N THR A 33 -39.67 -46.09 3.64
CA THR A 33 -41.00 -45.81 3.08
C THR A 33 -40.89 -44.65 2.09
N PRO A 34 -41.54 -44.73 0.93
CA PRO A 34 -41.44 -43.74 -0.13
C PRO A 34 -42.32 -42.53 0.18
N VAL A 35 -41.77 -41.33 -0.02
CA VAL A 35 -42.55 -40.09 -0.02
C VAL A 35 -42.55 -39.51 -1.42
N ASP A 36 -43.74 -39.26 -1.90
CA ASP A 36 -44.13 -38.77 -3.21
C ASP A 36 -43.39 -37.48 -3.63
N ILE A 37 -42.99 -37.48 -4.90
CA ILE A 37 -42.57 -36.33 -5.68
C ILE A 37 -43.87 -35.70 -6.22
N ASP A 38 -44.23 -34.51 -5.73
CA ASP A 38 -44.81 -33.42 -6.52
C ASP A 38 -45.18 -32.25 -5.64
N SER A 39 -44.40 -31.20 -5.76
CA SER A 39 -44.84 -29.79 -5.72
C SER A 39 -43.62 -28.89 -5.77
N GLN A 40 -43.29 -28.43 -6.98
CA GLN A 40 -42.45 -27.23 -7.17
C GLN A 40 -43.28 -26.02 -6.72
N PRO A 41 -42.75 -25.12 -5.93
CA PRO A 41 -43.19 -23.75 -5.95
C PRO A 41 -42.33 -22.94 -6.94
N ASP A 42 -43.08 -22.24 -7.75
CA ASP A 42 -42.66 -21.29 -8.77
C ASP A 42 -41.49 -20.41 -8.39
N GLY A 43 -40.65 -20.20 -9.39
CA GLY A 43 -39.46 -19.33 -9.33
C GLY A 43 -39.77 -17.89 -8.90
N MET A 44 -39.26 -17.53 -7.75
CA MET A 44 -38.88 -16.17 -7.48
C MET A 44 -37.41 -16.00 -7.90
N VAL A 45 -37.20 -15.55 -9.12
CA VAL A 45 -35.92 -14.98 -9.54
C VAL A 45 -35.77 -13.67 -8.77
N GLU A 46 -35.10 -13.76 -7.63
CA GLU A 46 -34.69 -12.60 -6.88
C GLU A 46 -33.68 -11.85 -7.75
N ASN A 47 -34.18 -10.83 -8.47
CA ASN A 47 -33.34 -9.85 -9.12
C ASN A 47 -32.51 -9.15 -8.03
N ALA A 48 -31.33 -9.69 -7.76
CA ALA A 48 -30.31 -9.00 -7.01
C ALA A 48 -29.96 -7.71 -7.78
N VAL A 49 -30.58 -6.64 -7.38
CA VAL A 49 -30.20 -5.28 -7.79
C VAL A 49 -28.77 -5.08 -7.29
N VAL A 50 -27.80 -5.35 -8.17
CA VAL A 50 -26.41 -4.97 -7.93
C VAL A 50 -26.42 -3.46 -7.74
N ALA A 51 -26.39 -3.03 -6.49
CA ALA A 51 -26.31 -1.61 -6.15
C ALA A 51 -25.05 -1.06 -6.82
N LYS A 52 -25.23 -0.26 -7.88
CA LYS A 52 -24.12 0.40 -8.56
C LYS A 52 -23.38 1.24 -7.50
N LYS A 53 -22.12 0.90 -7.24
CA LYS A 53 -21.25 1.72 -6.38
C LYS A 53 -21.39 3.17 -6.80
N PRO A 54 -21.63 4.10 -5.87
CA PRO A 54 -21.80 5.51 -6.21
C PRO A 54 -20.55 5.99 -6.96
N ARG A 55 -20.76 6.61 -8.14
CA ARG A 55 -19.65 7.13 -8.95
C ARG A 55 -18.95 8.23 -8.19
N LEU A 56 -17.63 8.09 -8.03
CA LEU A 56 -16.77 9.16 -7.54
C LEU A 56 -16.83 10.33 -8.53
N ARG A 57 -16.99 11.57 -8.01
CA ARG A 57 -17.04 12.78 -8.84
C ARG A 57 -15.81 13.62 -8.53
N ALA A 58 -14.92 13.74 -9.51
CA ALA A 58 -13.82 14.68 -9.48
C ALA A 58 -14.31 16.14 -9.59
N LYS A 59 -13.46 17.07 -9.14
CA LYS A 59 -13.66 18.51 -9.25
C LYS A 59 -12.49 19.11 -10.04
N PRO A 60 -12.46 18.95 -11.38
CA PRO A 60 -11.33 19.38 -12.18
C PRO A 60 -11.15 20.90 -12.10
N LYS A 61 -9.93 21.35 -11.82
CA LYS A 61 -9.52 22.78 -11.88
C LYS A 61 -8.81 23.11 -13.19
N PHE A 62 -8.50 22.08 -13.97
CA PHE A 62 -7.78 22.23 -15.23
C PHE A 62 -8.62 21.65 -16.38
N ALA A 63 -8.47 22.23 -17.57
CA ALA A 63 -9.11 21.73 -18.78
C ALA A 63 -8.36 20.53 -19.35
N PHE A 64 -9.09 19.51 -19.78
CA PHE A 64 -8.52 18.33 -20.44
C PHE A 64 -8.42 18.50 -21.97
N PRO A 65 -7.43 17.88 -22.63
CA PRO A 65 -6.31 17.15 -22.07
C PRO A 65 -5.25 18.09 -21.47
N LEU A 66 -4.70 17.71 -20.31
CA LEU A 66 -3.67 18.48 -19.59
C LEU A 66 -2.36 18.51 -20.39
N PRO A 67 -1.79 19.70 -20.73
CA PRO A 67 -0.47 19.79 -21.33
C PRO A 67 0.62 19.64 -20.24
N LEU A 68 1.29 18.49 -20.18
CA LEU A 68 2.23 18.15 -19.12
C LEU A 68 3.65 17.90 -19.66
N LYS A 69 4.66 18.16 -18.84
CA LYS A 69 6.06 17.80 -19.06
C LYS A 69 6.51 16.63 -18.17
N ALA A 70 5.91 16.52 -16.99
CA ALA A 70 6.29 15.48 -16.03
C ALA A 70 5.06 14.91 -15.31
N VAL A 71 5.22 13.67 -14.82
CA VAL A 71 4.26 12.99 -13.96
C VAL A 71 4.97 12.53 -12.70
N LEU A 72 4.47 12.94 -11.56
CA LEU A 72 4.87 12.47 -10.25
C LEU A 72 3.93 11.37 -9.79
N LEU A 73 4.45 10.35 -9.12
CA LEU A 73 3.65 9.25 -8.58
C LEU A 73 4.01 9.04 -7.10
N ASP A 74 3.00 8.81 -6.27
CA ASP A 74 3.22 8.32 -4.92
C ASP A 74 3.60 6.83 -4.95
N LEU A 75 4.12 6.31 -3.85
CA LEU A 75 4.62 4.95 -3.74
C LEU A 75 3.61 4.01 -3.07
N ASP A 76 3.42 4.19 -1.75
CA ASP A 76 2.61 3.29 -0.93
C ASP A 76 1.12 3.52 -1.21
N GLY A 77 0.42 2.53 -1.77
CA GLY A 77 -0.99 2.65 -2.14
C GLY A 77 -1.25 3.16 -3.57
N THR A 78 -0.22 3.63 -4.26
CA THR A 78 -0.31 4.10 -5.65
C THR A 78 0.47 3.20 -6.60
N LEU A 79 1.78 3.10 -6.41
CA LEU A 79 2.65 2.23 -7.22
C LEU A 79 2.72 0.81 -6.65
N LEU A 80 2.84 0.70 -5.33
CA LEU A 80 3.06 -0.56 -4.62
C LEU A 80 2.00 -0.80 -3.55
N ASP A 81 1.51 -2.05 -3.48
CA ASP A 81 0.84 -2.56 -2.31
C ASP A 81 1.90 -3.02 -1.30
N THR A 82 2.11 -2.22 -0.27
CA THR A 82 3.13 -2.41 0.76
C THR A 82 2.55 -2.76 2.12
N VAL A 83 1.22 -2.88 2.21
CA VAL A 83 0.52 -3.03 3.49
C VAL A 83 0.89 -4.33 4.20
N GLY A 84 1.17 -5.41 3.46
CA GLY A 84 1.56 -6.70 4.04
C GLY A 84 2.83 -6.62 4.89
N ASP A 85 3.87 -6.00 4.33
CA ASP A 85 5.14 -5.81 5.04
C ASP A 85 5.00 -4.82 6.21
N ILE A 86 4.27 -3.73 6.00
CA ILE A 86 4.03 -2.71 7.03
C ILE A 86 3.25 -3.32 8.21
N ALA A 87 2.20 -4.11 7.95
CA ALA A 87 1.41 -4.77 8.97
C ALA A 87 2.24 -5.83 9.73
N THR A 88 3.07 -6.59 9.02
CA THR A 88 4.00 -7.55 9.62
C THR A 88 4.94 -6.84 10.60
N ALA A 89 5.62 -5.79 10.18
CA ALA A 89 6.54 -5.03 11.02
C ALA A 89 5.84 -4.37 12.22
N ALA A 90 4.65 -3.81 12.00
CA ALA A 90 3.85 -3.21 13.07
C ALA A 90 3.45 -4.25 14.13
N ASN A 91 3.04 -5.44 13.72
CA ASN A 91 2.69 -6.52 14.62
C ASN A 91 3.91 -7.15 15.31
N MET A 92 5.06 -7.23 14.64
CA MET A 92 6.33 -7.61 15.29
C MET A 92 6.75 -6.59 16.35
N MET A 93 6.60 -5.29 16.09
CA MET A 93 6.82 -4.24 17.08
C MET A 93 5.85 -4.37 18.26
N ARG A 94 4.56 -4.61 18.02
CA ARG A 94 3.55 -4.83 19.07
C ARG A 94 3.89 -6.03 19.94
N ALA A 95 4.24 -7.14 19.32
CA ALA A 95 4.66 -8.35 20.04
C ALA A 95 5.89 -8.12 20.93
N ALA A 96 6.89 -7.36 20.44
CA ALA A 96 8.07 -6.98 21.21
C ALA A 96 7.75 -6.08 22.42
N LEU A 97 6.59 -5.40 22.38
CA LEU A 97 6.07 -4.57 23.49
C LEU A 97 5.03 -5.30 24.36
N GLY A 98 4.79 -6.60 24.09
CA GLY A 98 3.81 -7.41 24.84
C GLY A 98 2.35 -7.17 24.46
N PHE A 99 2.07 -6.58 23.31
CA PHE A 99 0.71 -6.28 22.84
C PHE A 99 0.22 -7.30 21.80
N ALA A 100 -1.08 -7.57 21.80
CA ALA A 100 -1.72 -8.40 20.78
C ALA A 100 -1.60 -7.79 19.38
N PRO A 101 -1.57 -8.60 18.31
CA PRO A 101 -1.52 -8.09 16.94
C PRO A 101 -2.81 -7.33 16.58
N LEU A 102 -2.70 -6.40 15.64
CA LEU A 102 -3.83 -5.74 14.98
C LEU A 102 -4.09 -6.37 13.61
N ASP A 103 -5.33 -6.26 13.15
CA ASP A 103 -5.71 -6.62 11.80
C ASP A 103 -4.95 -5.78 10.76
N ALA A 104 -4.48 -6.42 9.69
CA ALA A 104 -3.78 -5.74 8.61
C ALA A 104 -4.67 -4.68 7.92
N ALA A 105 -5.99 -4.93 7.81
CA ALA A 105 -6.93 -3.96 7.26
C ALA A 105 -7.02 -2.69 8.13
N LEU A 106 -6.91 -2.82 9.45
CA LEU A 106 -6.83 -1.67 10.35
C LEU A 106 -5.51 -0.92 10.16
N ILE A 107 -4.37 -1.64 10.13
CA ILE A 107 -3.05 -1.02 9.94
C ILE A 107 -2.98 -0.30 8.58
N ARG A 108 -3.60 -0.83 7.53
CA ARG A 108 -3.74 -0.18 6.22
C ARG A 108 -4.27 1.25 6.34
N THR A 109 -5.21 1.51 7.24
CA THR A 109 -5.79 2.84 7.46
C THR A 109 -4.84 3.83 8.15
N PHE A 110 -3.68 3.38 8.62
CA PHE A 110 -2.67 4.21 9.27
C PHE A 110 -1.55 4.64 8.32
N VAL A 111 -1.48 4.04 7.12
CA VAL A 111 -0.45 4.32 6.12
C VAL A 111 -0.75 5.63 5.39
N GLY A 112 0.30 6.41 5.08
CA GLY A 112 0.22 7.65 4.28
C GLY A 112 0.89 8.87 4.90
N LYS A 113 0.99 8.96 6.24
CA LYS A 113 1.61 10.11 6.95
C LYS A 113 2.99 9.82 7.55
N GLY A 114 3.65 8.76 7.08
CA GLY A 114 4.99 8.34 7.51
C GLY A 114 4.99 7.56 8.83
N ILE A 115 6.16 7.06 9.19
CA ILE A 115 6.36 6.07 10.27
C ILE A 115 5.87 6.57 11.63
N SER A 116 6.13 7.83 11.97
CA SER A 116 5.73 8.38 13.28
C SER A 116 4.21 8.31 13.49
N ASN A 117 3.43 8.70 12.48
CA ASN A 117 1.97 8.61 12.53
C ASN A 117 1.47 7.16 12.56
N LEU A 118 2.05 6.29 11.74
CA LEU A 118 1.75 4.86 11.70
C LEU A 118 1.93 4.23 13.08
N VAL A 119 3.13 4.40 13.68
CA VAL A 119 3.47 3.82 14.98
C VAL A 119 2.60 4.38 16.10
N SER A 120 2.36 5.69 16.10
CA SER A 120 1.46 6.33 17.07
C SER A 120 0.06 5.73 17.00
N LYS A 121 -0.54 5.63 15.80
CA LYS A 121 -1.87 5.03 15.60
C LYS A 121 -1.90 3.55 15.99
N THR A 122 -0.84 2.79 15.65
CA THR A 122 -0.72 1.37 15.97
C THR A 122 -0.69 1.09 17.48
N LEU A 123 -0.22 2.03 18.29
CA LEU A 123 -0.16 1.90 19.75
C LEU A 123 -1.35 2.52 20.46
N ARG A 124 -2.00 3.51 19.87
CA ARG A 124 -3.08 4.31 20.51
C ARG A 124 -4.22 3.45 21.03
N ASP A 125 -4.60 2.41 20.33
CA ASP A 125 -5.68 1.50 20.70
C ASP A 125 -5.40 0.76 22.02
N THR A 126 -4.13 0.59 22.38
CA THR A 126 -3.74 -0.18 23.56
C THR A 126 -3.30 0.70 24.72
N VAL A 127 -2.57 1.79 24.47
CA VAL A 127 -1.98 2.63 25.54
C VAL A 127 -2.50 4.07 25.54
N GLY A 128 -3.44 4.40 24.66
CA GLY A 128 -3.92 5.77 24.48
C GLY A 128 -2.86 6.65 23.81
N GLU A 129 -2.68 7.88 24.28
CA GLU A 129 -1.67 8.77 23.72
C GLU A 129 -0.25 8.36 24.12
N VAL A 130 0.62 8.23 23.11
CA VAL A 130 2.01 7.84 23.29
C VAL A 130 2.87 9.09 23.44
N GLY A 131 3.48 9.25 24.62
CA GLY A 131 4.40 10.37 24.88
C GLY A 131 5.64 10.32 23.97
N PRO A 132 6.29 11.50 23.72
CA PRO A 132 7.37 11.62 22.72
C PRO A 132 8.53 10.63 22.89
N THR A 133 8.96 10.39 24.13
CA THR A 133 10.08 9.46 24.42
C THR A 133 9.68 8.01 24.09
N ALA A 134 8.50 7.56 24.51
CA ALA A 134 7.99 6.23 24.22
C ALA A 134 7.77 6.03 22.71
N LEU A 135 7.23 7.05 22.04
CA LEU A 135 7.05 7.03 20.58
C LEU A 135 8.39 6.88 19.84
N LYS A 136 9.43 7.60 20.25
CA LYS A 136 10.78 7.47 19.66
C LYS A 136 11.32 6.03 19.78
N VAL A 137 11.15 5.40 20.94
CA VAL A 137 11.58 4.01 21.17
C VAL A 137 10.77 3.04 20.30
N ALA A 138 9.45 3.25 20.21
CA ALA A 138 8.57 2.42 19.39
C ALA A 138 8.89 2.56 17.89
N ILE A 139 9.16 3.77 17.39
CA ILE A 139 9.60 4.01 16.01
C ILE A 139 10.89 3.23 15.73
N ALA A 140 11.91 3.33 16.57
CA ALA A 140 13.15 2.60 16.39
C ALA A 140 12.95 1.07 16.41
N ASN A 141 11.99 0.58 17.21
CA ASN A 141 11.61 -0.83 17.19
C ASN A 141 10.90 -1.20 15.88
N PHE A 142 9.90 -0.43 15.46
CA PHE A 142 9.20 -0.65 14.18
C PHE A 142 10.20 -0.69 13.01
N GLU A 143 11.07 0.29 12.90
CA GLU A 143 12.06 0.37 11.82
C GLU A 143 12.95 -0.87 11.77
N ARG A 144 13.44 -1.32 12.92
CA ARG A 144 14.24 -2.56 13.04
C ARG A 144 13.46 -3.82 12.63
N GLN A 145 12.15 -3.87 12.88
CA GLN A 145 11.31 -4.98 12.42
C GLN A 145 11.04 -4.85 10.92
N TYR A 146 10.79 -3.63 10.44
CA TYR A 146 10.52 -3.39 9.03
C TYR A 146 11.74 -3.70 8.15
N GLU A 147 12.95 -3.40 8.61
CA GLU A 147 14.21 -3.79 7.95
C GLU A 147 14.32 -5.30 7.68
N LYS A 148 13.63 -6.13 8.45
CA LYS A 148 13.67 -7.60 8.29
C LYS A 148 12.71 -8.13 7.23
N CYS A 149 11.64 -7.41 6.93
CA CYS A 149 10.55 -7.91 6.09
C CYS A 149 10.11 -6.97 4.96
N PHE A 150 10.66 -5.73 4.84
CA PHE A 150 10.24 -4.83 3.78
C PHE A 150 10.60 -5.40 2.39
N GLY A 151 9.64 -5.33 1.48
CA GLY A 151 9.76 -5.86 0.13
C GLY A 151 9.58 -7.38 0.00
N ASP A 152 9.20 -8.08 1.07
CA ASP A 152 8.93 -9.52 1.02
C ASP A 152 7.55 -9.82 0.41
N SER A 153 6.55 -8.97 0.69
CA SER A 153 5.20 -9.06 0.15
C SER A 153 4.78 -7.84 -0.68
N SER A 154 5.63 -6.82 -0.75
CA SER A 154 5.35 -5.62 -1.54
C SER A 154 5.35 -5.93 -3.03
N VAL A 155 4.24 -5.62 -3.71
CA VAL A 155 4.06 -5.86 -5.14
C VAL A 155 3.50 -4.62 -5.84
N ALA A 156 3.81 -4.47 -7.13
CA ALA A 156 3.21 -3.42 -7.94
C ALA A 156 1.71 -3.67 -8.12
N PHE A 157 0.90 -2.62 -7.99
CA PHE A 157 -0.51 -2.73 -8.34
C PHE A 157 -0.69 -3.08 -9.82
N PRO A 158 -1.81 -3.75 -10.19
CA PRO A 158 -2.11 -4.06 -11.58
C PRO A 158 -2.05 -2.82 -12.48
N GLY A 159 -1.39 -2.94 -13.64
CA GLY A 159 -1.25 -1.86 -14.62
C GLY A 159 -0.16 -0.83 -14.32
N VAL A 160 0.51 -0.86 -13.17
CA VAL A 160 1.55 0.13 -12.82
C VAL A 160 2.71 0.08 -13.83
N ILE A 161 3.27 -1.09 -14.09
CA ILE A 161 4.40 -1.24 -15.02
C ILE A 161 4.01 -0.79 -16.43
N ASP A 162 2.83 -1.20 -16.90
CA ASP A 162 2.33 -0.80 -18.22
C ASP A 162 2.11 0.70 -18.30
N GLY A 163 1.58 1.30 -17.25
CA GLY A 163 1.36 2.73 -17.16
C GLY A 163 2.66 3.54 -17.15
N LEU A 164 3.65 3.11 -16.38
CA LEU A 164 4.98 3.76 -16.36
C LEU A 164 5.66 3.68 -17.73
N ASN A 165 5.61 2.52 -18.38
CA ASN A 165 6.13 2.35 -19.74
C ASN A 165 5.39 3.28 -20.71
N ALA A 166 4.08 3.26 -20.72
CA ALA A 166 3.27 4.05 -21.63
C ALA A 166 3.45 5.57 -21.43
N LEU A 167 3.59 6.04 -20.19
CA LEU A 167 3.91 7.44 -19.89
C LEU A 167 5.30 7.82 -20.41
N ARG A 168 6.31 6.99 -20.18
CA ARG A 168 7.67 7.21 -20.66
C ARG A 168 7.75 7.20 -22.21
N ASP A 169 7.05 6.26 -22.85
CA ASP A 169 7.01 6.14 -24.32
C ASP A 169 6.32 7.36 -24.98
N LYS A 170 5.41 8.03 -24.25
CA LYS A 170 4.82 9.30 -24.67
C LYS A 170 5.72 10.52 -24.42
N GLY A 171 6.90 10.34 -23.81
CA GLY A 171 7.88 11.37 -23.56
C GLY A 171 7.71 12.12 -22.25
N PHE A 172 6.83 11.65 -21.34
CA PHE A 172 6.73 12.25 -20.02
C PHE A 172 7.94 11.89 -19.15
N ARG A 173 8.46 12.87 -18.42
CA ARG A 173 9.46 12.68 -17.38
C ARG A 173 8.79 12.19 -16.11
N LEU A 174 9.37 11.22 -15.42
CA LEU A 174 8.74 10.61 -14.26
C LEU A 174 9.52 10.89 -12.98
N GLY A 175 8.79 11.12 -11.89
CA GLY A 175 9.33 11.24 -10.54
C GLY A 175 8.50 10.48 -9.52
N CYS A 176 9.14 10.01 -8.44
CA CYS A 176 8.45 9.44 -7.29
C CYS A 176 8.45 10.44 -6.14
N VAL A 177 7.28 10.69 -5.51
CA VAL A 177 7.16 11.60 -4.36
C VAL A 177 6.34 10.93 -3.27
N THR A 178 6.99 10.49 -2.21
CA THR A 178 6.36 9.68 -1.15
C THR A 178 6.64 10.22 0.25
N ASN A 179 5.77 9.91 1.22
CA ASN A 179 5.98 10.17 2.64
C ASN A 179 6.77 9.05 3.35
N LYS A 180 7.15 8.00 2.60
CA LYS A 180 8.01 6.92 3.09
C LYS A 180 9.45 7.42 3.28
N ALA A 181 10.13 6.98 4.36
CA ALA A 181 11.52 7.35 4.61
C ALA A 181 12.46 6.80 3.52
N GLU A 182 13.50 7.59 3.16
CA GLU A 182 14.42 7.30 2.06
C GLU A 182 15.12 5.95 2.22
N LYS A 183 15.53 5.61 3.43
CA LYS A 183 16.19 4.33 3.76
C LYS A 183 15.36 3.09 3.37
N PHE A 184 14.03 3.23 3.23
CA PHE A 184 13.14 2.18 2.76
C PHE A 184 12.68 2.40 1.32
N THR A 185 12.55 3.66 0.88
CA THR A 185 12.07 4.01 -0.45
C THR A 185 13.01 3.51 -1.54
N LEU A 186 14.28 3.90 -1.47
CA LEU A 186 15.24 3.57 -2.54
C LEU A 186 15.48 2.06 -2.68
N PRO A 187 15.73 1.31 -1.59
CA PRO A 187 15.88 -0.14 -1.71
C PRO A 187 14.60 -0.85 -2.18
N LEU A 188 13.41 -0.36 -1.80
CA LEU A 188 12.14 -0.94 -2.23
C LEU A 188 11.92 -0.73 -3.73
N LEU A 189 12.16 0.47 -4.26
CA LEU A 189 12.12 0.74 -5.69
C LEU A 189 13.09 -0.15 -6.47
N ALA A 190 14.28 -0.40 -5.93
CA ALA A 190 15.27 -1.29 -6.55
C ALA A 190 14.79 -2.75 -6.56
N ARG A 191 14.27 -3.25 -5.43
CA ARG A 191 13.77 -4.64 -5.30
C ARG A 191 12.57 -4.92 -6.19
N THR A 192 11.70 -3.93 -6.38
CA THR A 192 10.49 -4.05 -7.22
C THR A 192 10.74 -3.72 -8.70
N GLY A 193 11.98 -3.38 -9.08
CA GLY A 193 12.35 -3.03 -10.46
C GLY A 193 11.85 -1.65 -10.92
N LEU A 194 11.38 -0.82 -9.99
CA LEU A 194 10.82 0.50 -10.33
C LEU A 194 11.86 1.62 -10.35
N ALA A 195 13.06 1.43 -9.79
CA ALA A 195 14.06 2.49 -9.65
C ALA A 195 14.44 3.16 -10.97
N GLY A 196 14.50 2.39 -12.07
CA GLY A 196 14.90 2.88 -13.40
C GLY A 196 13.84 3.71 -14.13
N TYR A 197 12.66 3.89 -13.56
CA TYR A 197 11.61 4.72 -14.17
C TYR A 197 11.72 6.21 -13.78
N PHE A 198 12.28 6.51 -12.61
CA PHE A 198 12.20 7.84 -12.02
C PHE A 198 13.52 8.60 -12.15
N GLU A 199 13.44 9.83 -12.69
CA GLU A 199 14.56 10.74 -12.75
C GLU A 199 14.86 11.41 -11.40
N ILE A 200 13.83 11.54 -10.56
CA ILE A 200 13.92 12.05 -9.20
C ILE A 200 13.05 11.22 -8.26
N THR A 201 13.56 10.93 -7.08
CA THR A 201 12.80 10.33 -5.98
C THR A 201 12.90 11.26 -4.77
N LEU A 202 11.75 11.70 -4.27
CA LEU A 202 11.63 12.51 -3.07
C LEU A 202 10.91 11.69 -2.00
N SER A 203 11.64 11.34 -0.98
CA SER A 203 11.18 10.56 0.18
C SER A 203 10.67 11.49 1.29
N GLY A 204 10.04 10.93 2.32
CA GLY A 204 9.43 11.69 3.40
C GLY A 204 10.41 12.51 4.27
N ASP A 205 11.69 12.24 4.12
CA ASP A 205 12.81 12.89 4.83
C ASP A 205 13.86 13.51 3.88
N SER A 206 13.61 13.51 2.56
CA SER A 206 14.49 14.16 1.58
C SER A 206 14.47 15.69 1.68
N LEU A 207 13.40 16.27 2.22
CA LEU A 207 13.19 17.72 2.36
C LEU A 207 12.68 18.04 3.77
N PRO A 208 12.75 19.32 4.23
CA PRO A 208 12.21 19.71 5.53
C PRO A 208 10.72 19.43 5.71
N GLU A 209 9.96 19.44 4.62
CA GLU A 209 8.53 19.23 4.60
C GLU A 209 8.15 18.12 3.61
N ARG A 210 7.09 17.38 3.93
CA ARG A 210 6.53 16.29 3.11
C ARG A 210 5.06 16.54 2.78
N LYS A 211 4.44 15.74 1.92
CA LYS A 211 3.00 15.82 1.63
C LYS A 211 2.18 15.75 2.93
N PRO A 212 1.18 16.60 3.17
CA PRO A 212 0.49 17.47 2.22
C PRO A 212 1.14 18.83 1.95
N HIS A 213 2.32 19.14 2.51
CA HIS A 213 3.00 20.40 2.20
C HIS A 213 3.43 20.43 0.72
N PRO A 214 3.34 21.58 0.01
CA PRO A 214 3.64 21.68 -1.43
C PRO A 214 5.14 21.57 -1.77
N LEU A 215 6.03 21.67 -0.80
CA LEU A 215 7.48 21.74 -1.00
C LEU A 215 8.04 20.60 -1.86
N PRO A 216 7.66 19.32 -1.70
CA PRO A 216 8.16 18.26 -2.56
C PRO A 216 7.80 18.46 -4.04
N LEU A 217 6.59 18.92 -4.34
CA LEU A 217 6.16 19.18 -5.72
C LEU A 217 6.87 20.42 -6.29
N GLN A 218 7.06 21.46 -5.49
CA GLN A 218 7.82 22.66 -5.88
C GLN A 218 9.28 22.31 -6.20
N HIS A 219 9.88 21.44 -5.40
CA HIS A 219 11.24 20.95 -5.63
C HIS A 219 11.32 20.13 -6.93
N ALA A 220 10.39 19.22 -7.16
CA ALA A 220 10.31 18.43 -8.39
C ALA A 220 10.12 19.33 -9.63
N ALA A 221 9.25 20.36 -9.55
CA ALA A 221 9.04 21.32 -10.64
C ALA A 221 10.34 22.06 -11.00
N LYS A 222 11.11 22.48 -10.00
CA LYS A 222 12.43 23.07 -10.20
C LYS A 222 13.40 22.09 -10.87
N TYR A 223 13.42 20.83 -10.43
CA TYR A 223 14.24 19.76 -11.02
C TYR A 223 13.90 19.53 -12.50
N PHE A 224 12.60 19.43 -12.82
CA PHE A 224 12.12 19.24 -14.18
C PHE A 224 12.17 20.49 -15.06
N GLY A 225 12.41 21.67 -14.48
CA GLY A 225 12.44 22.93 -15.21
C GLY A 225 11.09 23.28 -15.83
N CYS A 226 9.98 22.97 -15.17
CA CYS A 226 8.64 23.26 -15.67
C CYS A 226 7.73 23.86 -14.57
N PRO A 227 6.69 24.61 -14.96
CA PRO A 227 5.68 25.08 -14.01
C PRO A 227 4.92 23.92 -13.37
N GLN A 228 4.48 24.07 -12.13
CA GLN A 228 3.68 23.07 -11.41
C GLN A 228 2.41 22.67 -12.18
N ALA A 229 1.76 23.60 -12.88
CA ALA A 229 0.59 23.32 -13.71
C ALA A 229 0.87 22.36 -14.91
N GLN A 230 2.15 22.14 -15.26
CA GLN A 230 2.58 21.18 -16.27
C GLN A 230 3.15 19.87 -15.65
N MET A 231 2.88 19.63 -14.38
CA MET A 231 3.34 18.46 -13.65
C MET A 231 2.19 17.83 -12.88
N LEU A 232 1.75 16.65 -13.32
CA LEU A 232 0.66 15.90 -12.69
C LEU A 232 1.19 15.14 -11.47
N LEU A 233 0.44 15.12 -10.36
CA LEU A 233 0.62 14.13 -9.30
C LEU A 233 -0.44 13.03 -9.45
N ILE A 234 -0.02 11.77 -9.44
CA ILE A 234 -0.89 10.60 -9.28
C ILE A 234 -0.65 10.05 -7.87
N GLY A 235 -1.71 9.96 -7.09
CA GLY A 235 -1.68 9.47 -5.72
C GLY A 235 -2.97 8.75 -5.35
N ASP A 236 -3.11 8.32 -4.10
CA ASP A 236 -4.28 7.60 -3.61
C ASP A 236 -4.97 8.29 -2.42
N SER A 237 -4.42 9.38 -1.93
CA SER A 237 -4.80 9.92 -0.63
C SER A 237 -5.06 11.42 -0.61
N LEU A 238 -5.66 11.88 0.50
CA LEU A 238 -5.83 13.31 0.80
C LEU A 238 -4.50 14.05 0.82
N ASN A 239 -3.42 13.42 1.30
CA ASN A 239 -2.09 14.05 1.33
C ASN A 239 -1.60 14.44 -0.07
N ASP A 240 -1.91 13.61 -1.08
CA ASP A 240 -1.55 13.87 -2.47
C ASP A 240 -2.39 15.01 -3.05
N ALA A 241 -3.70 14.94 -2.83
CA ALA A 241 -4.62 15.96 -3.29
C ALA A 241 -4.28 17.34 -2.73
N GLU A 242 -4.06 17.44 -1.42
CA GLU A 242 -3.72 18.69 -0.75
C GLU A 242 -2.35 19.23 -1.19
N ALA A 243 -1.32 18.36 -1.27
CA ALA A 243 0.01 18.78 -1.73
C ALA A 243 -0.03 19.34 -3.16
N ALA A 244 -0.74 18.65 -4.07
CA ALA A 244 -0.86 19.09 -5.45
C ALA A 244 -1.64 20.41 -5.57
N ARG A 245 -2.75 20.54 -4.85
CA ARG A 245 -3.55 21.78 -4.83
C ARG A 245 -2.76 22.96 -4.25
N ALA A 246 -2.04 22.74 -3.17
CA ALA A 246 -1.18 23.77 -2.57
C ALA A 246 -0.01 24.16 -3.46
N ALA A 247 0.50 23.24 -4.29
CA ALA A 247 1.55 23.51 -5.27
C ALA A 247 1.03 24.15 -6.56
N GLY A 248 -0.29 24.10 -6.85
CA GLY A 248 -0.87 24.50 -8.13
C GLY A 248 -0.69 23.47 -9.24
N SER A 249 -0.52 22.19 -8.88
CA SER A 249 -0.40 21.07 -9.80
C SER A 249 -1.74 20.37 -10.01
N PRO A 250 -2.03 19.81 -11.20
CA PRO A 250 -3.12 18.86 -11.37
C PRO A 250 -2.85 17.58 -10.57
N VAL A 251 -3.95 16.92 -10.14
CA VAL A 251 -3.88 15.67 -9.37
C VAL A 251 -4.92 14.66 -9.80
N PHE A 252 -4.50 13.43 -10.02
CA PHE A 252 -5.36 12.28 -10.23
C PHE A 252 -5.26 11.33 -9.04
N ILE A 253 -6.39 10.72 -8.69
CA ILE A 253 -6.47 9.79 -7.57
C ILE A 253 -6.85 8.40 -8.07
N VAL A 254 -6.09 7.41 -7.62
CA VAL A 254 -6.39 5.99 -7.81
C VAL A 254 -7.24 5.48 -6.63
N PRO A 255 -8.40 4.85 -6.87
CA PRO A 255 -9.32 4.47 -5.81
C PRO A 255 -8.95 3.14 -5.10
N TYR A 256 -7.98 2.40 -5.61
CA TYR A 256 -7.55 1.12 -5.03
C TYR A 256 -6.58 1.27 -3.85
N GLY A 257 -6.03 2.46 -3.63
CA GLY A 257 -5.03 2.73 -2.61
C GLY A 257 -5.57 2.73 -1.17
N TYR A 258 -4.88 3.43 -0.27
CA TYR A 258 -5.14 3.34 1.17
C TYR A 258 -6.00 4.48 1.71
N ASN A 259 -5.79 5.70 1.22
CA ASN A 259 -6.47 6.94 1.63
C ASN A 259 -6.69 7.06 3.16
N GLU A 260 -5.79 6.52 3.98
CA GLU A 260 -5.90 6.52 5.45
C GLU A 260 -7.25 5.99 5.99
N GLY A 261 -7.94 5.11 5.25
CA GLY A 261 -9.26 4.60 5.58
C GLY A 261 -10.38 5.63 5.41
N GLN A 262 -10.11 6.81 4.82
CA GLN A 262 -11.13 7.82 4.57
C GLN A 262 -11.87 7.57 3.25
N GLU A 263 -13.10 8.08 3.16
CA GLU A 263 -13.84 8.04 1.91
C GLU A 263 -13.18 8.94 0.86
N LEU A 264 -13.08 8.43 -0.38
CA LEU A 264 -12.60 9.21 -1.53
C LEU A 264 -13.62 10.26 -1.99
N ARG A 265 -14.88 10.11 -1.56
CA ARG A 265 -15.95 11.04 -1.93
C ARG A 265 -15.65 12.43 -1.42
N GLY A 266 -15.54 13.37 -2.32
CA GLY A 266 -15.30 14.77 -1.98
C GLY A 266 -13.84 15.20 -1.99
N LEU A 267 -12.88 14.29 -2.28
CA LEU A 267 -11.50 14.70 -2.54
C LEU A 267 -11.43 15.73 -3.66
N ASP A 268 -10.65 16.78 -3.43
CA ASP A 268 -10.39 17.82 -4.42
C ASP A 268 -9.32 17.33 -5.41
N CYS A 269 -9.75 16.58 -6.42
CA CYS A 269 -8.89 16.06 -7.49
C CYS A 269 -9.47 16.39 -8.87
N ASP A 270 -8.63 16.32 -9.90
CA ASP A 270 -9.06 16.60 -11.28
C ASP A 270 -9.66 15.36 -11.95
N ALA A 271 -9.19 14.16 -11.61
CA ALA A 271 -9.78 12.92 -12.06
C ALA A 271 -9.59 11.80 -11.03
N PHE A 272 -10.53 10.86 -11.02
CA PHE A 272 -10.32 9.50 -10.51
C PHE A 272 -9.99 8.60 -11.70
N ILE A 273 -8.91 7.86 -11.61
CA ILE A 273 -8.44 6.93 -12.65
C ILE A 273 -8.38 5.51 -12.09
N ASP A 274 -8.88 4.54 -12.86
CA ASP A 274 -8.95 3.15 -12.40
C ASP A 274 -7.57 2.51 -12.23
N ASP A 275 -6.60 2.94 -13.06
CA ASP A 275 -5.22 2.49 -13.10
C ASP A 275 -4.30 3.58 -13.68
N VAL A 276 -2.99 3.41 -13.56
CA VAL A 276 -2.00 4.38 -14.06
C VAL A 276 -2.09 4.60 -15.57
N PRO A 277 -2.26 3.56 -16.44
CA PRO A 277 -2.46 3.76 -17.89
C PRO A 277 -3.63 4.67 -18.24
N SER A 278 -4.68 4.65 -17.44
CA SER A 278 -5.87 5.47 -17.69
C SER A 278 -5.61 6.98 -17.62
N ALA A 279 -4.50 7.41 -16.99
CA ALA A 279 -4.07 8.80 -17.00
C ALA A 279 -3.88 9.35 -18.42
N LEU A 280 -3.42 8.50 -19.36
CA LEU A 280 -3.19 8.89 -20.76
C LEU A 280 -4.43 9.39 -21.50
N LYS A 281 -5.63 9.07 -21.03
CA LYS A 281 -6.90 9.58 -21.58
C LYS A 281 -7.10 11.08 -21.34
N PHE A 282 -6.38 11.63 -20.38
CA PHE A 282 -6.59 12.98 -19.85
C PHE A 282 -5.39 13.92 -20.05
N VAL A 283 -4.27 13.40 -20.57
CA VAL A 283 -3.02 14.16 -20.66
C VAL A 283 -2.46 14.18 -22.08
N LYS A 284 -1.66 15.20 -22.38
CA LYS A 284 -0.84 15.29 -23.61
C LYS A 284 0.52 15.89 -23.26
N LEU A 285 1.56 15.56 -24.03
CA LEU A 285 2.88 16.17 -23.86
C LEU A 285 2.77 17.68 -24.17
N ALA A 286 3.31 18.50 -23.27
CA ALA A 286 3.42 19.94 -23.52
C ALA A 286 4.53 20.21 -24.53
N ALA A 287 4.27 21.20 -25.38
CA ALA A 287 5.25 21.68 -26.35
C ALA A 287 6.50 22.28 -25.66
#